data_1fa6afc241fb05e2e3969efd13a234f9
#
_entry.id   1fa6afc241fb05e2e3969efd13a234f9
#
_cell.length_a   1.000
_cell.length_b   1.000
_cell.length_c   1.000
_cell.angle_alpha   90.00
_cell.angle_beta   90.00
_cell.angle_gamma   90.00
#
_symmetry.space_group_name_H-M   'P 1'
#
loop_
_entity.id
_entity.type
_entity.pdbx_description
1 polymer ?
#
loop_
_entity_poly.entity_id
_entity_poly.type
_entity_poly.pdbx_seq_one_letter_code
_entity_poly.pdbx_strand_id
1 'polypeptide(L)'
;MEQFKGKVWVLGDDIDTDIIIPTEYLALPTVEDMKQYGFSPLRPELAGQIGEGDIIVAGSNFGCGSSREQAPEIIKALKVKCVIAKSFARIFFRNSINNGLLLIENDKIQDAVKEGDEIEVTLGEKITYNGTDYEIHSLPDNLMEIIN
;
A
#
# COMPACT_ATOMS: atom_id res chain seq x y z
N MET A 1 -17.86 11.24 -4.44
CA MET A 1 -16.54 10.63 -4.34
C MET A 1 -16.60 9.40 -3.47
N GLU A 2 -15.86 8.38 -3.86
CA GLU A 2 -15.81 7.16 -3.09
C GLU A 2 -15.15 7.38 -1.74
N GLN A 3 -15.75 6.82 -0.70
CA GLN A 3 -15.20 6.84 0.65
C GLN A 3 -15.09 5.43 1.17
N PHE A 4 -14.04 5.16 1.94
CA PHE A 4 -13.88 3.87 2.60
C PHE A 4 -13.11 4.03 3.91
N LYS A 5 -13.29 3.07 4.79
CA LYS A 5 -12.58 3.01 6.07
C LYS A 5 -11.76 1.73 6.11
N GLY A 6 -10.66 1.75 6.83
CA GLY A 6 -9.84 0.57 7.01
C GLY A 6 -8.94 0.66 8.21
N LYS A 7 -8.55 -0.51 8.69
CA LYS A 7 -7.58 -0.66 9.76
C LYS A 7 -6.18 -0.46 9.18
N VAL A 8 -5.34 0.22 9.93
CA VAL A 8 -4.01 0.64 9.49
C VAL A 8 -2.92 -0.32 9.95
N TRP A 9 -2.03 -0.67 9.03
CA TRP A 9 -0.76 -1.33 9.34
C TRP A 9 0.35 -0.34 9.02
N VAL A 10 1.21 -0.04 10.01
CA VAL A 10 2.22 1.01 9.89
C VAL A 10 3.59 0.40 9.59
N LEU A 11 4.20 0.85 8.50
CA LEU A 11 5.53 0.43 8.09
C LEU A 11 6.45 1.65 8.00
N GLY A 12 7.76 1.42 7.96
CA GLY A 12 8.75 2.49 7.92
C GLY A 12 9.09 2.96 6.51
N ASP A 13 10.29 3.54 6.39
CA ASP A 13 10.83 4.02 5.12
C ASP A 13 11.47 2.87 4.33
N ASP A 14 11.67 3.11 3.03
CA ASP A 14 12.46 2.22 2.15
C ASP A 14 11.97 0.77 2.17
N ILE A 15 10.67 0.58 2.10
CA ILE A 15 10.09 -0.76 1.95
C ILE A 15 10.30 -1.17 0.49
N ASP A 16 11.40 -1.88 0.24
CA ASP A 16 11.76 -2.27 -1.12
C ASP A 16 11.01 -3.52 -1.60
N THR A 17 11.16 -3.82 -2.88
CA THR A 17 10.43 -4.93 -3.49
C THR A 17 10.87 -6.29 -2.94
N ASP A 18 12.12 -6.42 -2.46
CA ASP A 18 12.59 -7.65 -1.80
C ASP A 18 11.94 -7.85 -0.44
N ILE A 19 11.53 -6.76 0.21
CA ILE A 19 10.76 -6.84 1.45
C ILE A 19 9.32 -7.22 1.16
N ILE A 20 8.74 -6.62 0.11
CA ILE A 20 7.35 -6.92 -0.28
C ILE A 20 7.22 -8.39 -0.68
N ILE A 21 8.13 -8.88 -1.52
CA ILE A 21 8.21 -10.31 -1.85
C ILE A 21 9.67 -10.70 -2.14
N PRO A 22 10.28 -11.51 -1.28
CA PRO A 22 11.65 -11.98 -1.49
C PRO A 22 11.81 -12.80 -2.78
N THR A 23 12.97 -12.67 -3.40
CA THR A 23 13.30 -13.36 -4.66
C THR A 23 13.04 -14.86 -4.61
N GLU A 24 13.37 -15.48 -3.48
CA GLU A 24 13.22 -16.92 -3.32
C GLU A 24 11.80 -17.43 -3.49
N TYR A 25 10.81 -16.59 -3.24
CA TYR A 25 9.40 -16.98 -3.37
C TYR A 25 8.82 -16.69 -4.75
N LEU A 26 9.57 -16.00 -5.63
CA LEU A 26 9.12 -15.72 -6.99
C LEU A 26 9.02 -16.99 -7.85
N ALA A 27 9.64 -18.07 -7.41
CA ALA A 27 9.56 -19.35 -8.11
C ALA A 27 8.25 -20.11 -7.83
N LEU A 28 7.43 -19.65 -6.88
CA LEU A 28 6.15 -20.29 -6.57
C LEU A 28 5.18 -20.13 -7.76
N PRO A 29 4.27 -21.10 -7.94
CA PRO A 29 3.44 -21.15 -9.14
C PRO A 29 2.46 -19.98 -9.32
N THR A 30 1.94 -19.43 -8.23
CA THR A 30 0.90 -18.40 -8.30
C THR A 30 1.15 -17.30 -7.28
N VAL A 31 0.50 -16.15 -7.51
CA VAL A 31 0.49 -15.04 -6.57
C VAL A 31 -0.16 -15.46 -5.26
N GLU A 32 -1.18 -16.30 -5.31
CA GLU A 32 -1.83 -16.82 -4.10
C GLU A 32 -0.85 -17.60 -3.22
N ASP A 33 0.06 -18.35 -3.83
CA ASP A 33 1.09 -19.06 -3.08
C ASP A 33 2.15 -18.11 -2.51
N MET A 34 2.46 -17.04 -3.24
CA MET A 34 3.47 -16.06 -2.83
C MET A 34 3.01 -15.15 -1.70
N LYS A 35 1.73 -14.77 -1.68
CA LYS A 35 1.24 -13.71 -0.78
C LYS A 35 1.49 -13.99 0.69
N GLN A 36 1.48 -15.26 1.10
CA GLN A 36 1.72 -15.62 2.49
C GLN A 36 3.11 -15.23 2.98
N TYR A 37 4.05 -14.99 2.06
CA TYR A 37 5.41 -14.57 2.36
C TYR A 37 5.62 -13.06 2.18
N GLY A 38 4.56 -12.32 1.88
CA GLY A 38 4.63 -10.87 1.72
C GLY A 38 5.16 -10.21 2.99
N PHE A 39 6.10 -9.29 2.82
CA PHE A 39 6.74 -8.54 3.92
C PHE A 39 7.51 -9.41 4.91
N SER A 40 7.78 -10.68 4.58
CA SER A 40 8.41 -11.63 5.50
C SER A 40 9.79 -11.22 6.02
N PRO A 41 10.67 -10.55 5.24
CA PRO A 41 11.95 -10.09 5.78
C PRO A 41 11.80 -9.03 6.88
N LEU A 42 10.73 -8.26 6.84
CA LEU A 42 10.45 -7.20 7.81
C LEU A 42 9.57 -7.70 8.96
N ARG A 43 8.46 -8.35 8.62
CA ARG A 43 7.47 -8.84 9.58
C ARG A 43 6.85 -10.12 9.03
N PRO A 44 7.42 -11.28 9.36
CA PRO A 44 6.95 -12.55 8.78
C PRO A 44 5.50 -12.89 9.09
N GLU A 45 4.94 -12.35 10.18
CA GLU A 45 3.54 -12.60 10.56
C GLU A 45 2.54 -11.68 9.85
N LEU A 46 3.01 -10.60 9.20
CA LEU A 46 2.14 -9.55 8.69
C LEU A 46 1.14 -10.05 7.64
N ALA A 47 1.61 -10.86 6.70
CA ALA A 47 0.75 -11.38 5.63
C ALA A 47 -0.44 -12.16 6.18
N GLY A 48 -0.26 -12.87 7.29
CA GLY A 48 -1.34 -13.61 7.93
C GLY A 48 -2.27 -12.78 8.79
N GLN A 49 -1.87 -11.54 9.10
CA GLN A 49 -2.64 -10.64 9.95
C GLN A 49 -3.47 -9.62 9.16
N ILE A 50 -3.01 -9.27 7.96
CA ILE A 50 -3.73 -8.31 7.13
C ILE A 50 -5.09 -8.88 6.73
N GLY A 51 -6.15 -8.10 6.96
CA GLY A 51 -7.51 -8.46 6.59
C GLY A 51 -8.00 -7.70 5.37
N GLU A 52 -9.10 -8.16 4.80
CA GLU A 52 -9.70 -7.51 3.64
C GLU A 52 -10.10 -6.08 3.97
N GLY A 53 -9.69 -5.14 3.11
CA GLY A 53 -10.01 -3.73 3.30
C GLY A 53 -9.03 -2.97 4.17
N ASP A 54 -8.02 -3.64 4.72
CA ASP A 54 -7.00 -2.97 5.53
C ASP A 54 -6.15 -2.04 4.66
N ILE A 55 -5.49 -1.09 5.32
CA ILE A 55 -4.70 -0.04 4.68
C ILE A 55 -3.28 -0.11 5.20
N ILE A 56 -2.30 -0.05 4.29
CA ILE A 56 -0.89 0.05 4.69
C ILE A 56 -0.51 1.52 4.68
N VAL A 57 0.09 2.00 5.78
CA VAL A 57 0.62 3.34 5.90
C VAL A 57 2.13 3.23 6.10
N ALA A 58 2.89 3.81 5.20
CA ALA A 58 4.34 3.68 5.19
C ALA A 58 5.05 5.02 5.05
N GLY A 59 6.37 5.00 5.15
CA GLY A 59 7.19 6.20 5.05
C GLY A 59 7.59 6.51 3.61
N SER A 60 8.82 7.01 3.47
CA SER A 60 9.34 7.46 2.18
C SER A 60 9.84 6.31 1.33
N ASN A 61 9.77 6.48 0.00
CA ASN A 61 10.40 5.60 -0.98
C ASN A 61 9.86 4.17 -0.96
N PHE A 62 8.55 4.01 -0.79
CA PHE A 62 7.90 2.70 -0.78
C PHE A 62 7.99 2.06 -2.17
N GLY A 63 8.38 0.79 -2.21
CA GLY A 63 8.50 0.06 -3.47
C GLY A 63 9.82 0.24 -4.19
N CYS A 64 10.85 0.79 -3.51
CA CYS A 64 12.18 0.96 -4.09
C CYS A 64 12.82 -0.40 -4.40
N GLY A 65 13.99 -0.35 -5.05
CA GLY A 65 14.72 -1.56 -5.42
C GLY A 65 14.37 -2.05 -6.81
N SER A 66 14.48 -3.35 -7.02
CA SER A 66 14.25 -3.97 -8.33
C SER A 66 12.81 -3.82 -8.80
N SER A 67 12.64 -3.61 -10.10
CA SER A 67 11.30 -3.57 -10.69
C SER A 67 10.69 -4.97 -10.69
N ARG A 68 9.63 -5.16 -9.91
CA ARG A 68 8.92 -6.45 -9.83
C ARG A 68 7.43 -6.21 -9.94
N GLU A 69 6.85 -6.78 -10.97
CA GLU A 69 5.40 -6.71 -11.16
C GLU A 69 4.65 -7.46 -10.07
N GLN A 70 5.27 -8.48 -9.49
CA GLN A 70 4.67 -9.27 -8.44
C GLN A 70 4.44 -8.48 -7.15
N ALA A 71 5.25 -7.45 -6.88
CA ALA A 71 5.11 -6.68 -5.65
C ALA A 71 3.70 -6.06 -5.49
N PRO A 72 3.18 -5.29 -6.44
CA PRO A 72 1.81 -4.80 -6.31
C PRO A 72 0.76 -5.91 -6.35
N GLU A 73 1.02 -6.99 -7.10
CA GLU A 73 0.10 -8.12 -7.14
C GLU A 73 -0.04 -8.81 -5.79
N ILE A 74 1.07 -8.94 -5.05
CA ILE A 74 1.07 -9.52 -3.69
C ILE A 74 0.23 -8.66 -2.75
N ILE A 75 0.41 -7.35 -2.79
CA ILE A 75 -0.35 -6.44 -1.93
C ILE A 75 -1.85 -6.54 -2.23
N LYS A 76 -2.21 -6.60 -3.50
CA LYS A 76 -3.61 -6.80 -3.90
C LYS A 76 -4.16 -8.15 -3.43
N ALA A 77 -3.36 -9.20 -3.56
CA ALA A 77 -3.78 -10.55 -3.16
C ALA A 77 -4.02 -10.64 -1.65
N LEU A 78 -3.32 -9.82 -0.86
CA LEU A 78 -3.55 -9.71 0.57
C LEU A 78 -4.83 -8.93 0.90
N LYS A 79 -5.50 -8.39 -0.13
CA LYS A 79 -6.77 -7.66 -0.04
C LYS A 79 -6.64 -6.30 0.65
N VAL A 80 -5.45 -5.72 0.59
CA VAL A 80 -5.19 -4.36 1.03
C VAL A 80 -5.98 -3.40 0.14
N LYS A 81 -6.72 -2.48 0.76
CA LYS A 81 -7.55 -1.52 0.02
C LYS A 81 -6.70 -0.46 -0.68
N CYS A 82 -5.69 0.05 0.03
CA CYS A 82 -4.76 1.01 -0.55
C CYS A 82 -3.48 1.07 0.28
N VAL A 83 -2.44 1.68 -0.31
CA VAL A 83 -1.19 1.97 0.38
C VAL A 83 -1.02 3.48 0.42
N ILE A 84 -0.83 4.02 1.61
CA ILE A 84 -0.56 5.45 1.82
C ILE A 84 0.89 5.56 2.26
N ALA A 85 1.68 6.36 1.57
CA ALA A 85 3.09 6.55 1.89
C ALA A 85 3.49 7.99 1.70
N LYS A 86 4.61 8.38 2.32
CA LYS A 86 5.17 9.72 2.13
C LYS A 86 5.63 9.92 0.69
N SER A 87 6.19 8.86 0.09
CA SER A 87 6.53 8.84 -1.33
C SER A 87 6.64 7.41 -1.83
N PHE A 88 6.58 7.23 -3.14
CA PHE A 88 6.69 5.93 -3.81
C PHE A 88 7.82 5.97 -4.82
N ALA A 89 8.49 4.84 -5.00
CA ALA A 89 9.42 4.68 -6.11
C ALA A 89 8.63 4.72 -7.43
N ARG A 90 9.18 5.38 -8.43
CA ARG A 90 8.49 5.68 -9.68
C ARG A 90 7.97 4.43 -10.41
N ILE A 91 8.81 3.43 -10.56
CA ILE A 91 8.45 2.21 -11.29
C ILE A 91 7.38 1.43 -10.52
N PHE A 92 7.52 1.34 -9.20
CA PHE A 92 6.52 0.71 -8.36
C PHE A 92 5.17 1.41 -8.48
N PHE A 93 5.17 2.73 -8.44
CA PHE A 93 3.94 3.52 -8.59
C PHE A 93 3.23 3.18 -9.90
N ARG A 94 3.98 3.19 -10.99
CA ARG A 94 3.43 2.87 -12.33
C ARG A 94 2.88 1.46 -12.39
N ASN A 95 3.64 0.47 -11.92
CA ASN A 95 3.20 -0.92 -11.93
C ASN A 95 1.97 -1.13 -11.07
N SER A 96 1.90 -0.47 -9.93
CA SER A 96 0.76 -0.57 -9.03
C SER A 96 -0.52 -0.03 -9.65
N ILE A 97 -0.44 1.13 -10.29
CA ILE A 97 -1.59 1.72 -10.97
C ILE A 97 -2.06 0.82 -12.10
N ASN A 98 -1.14 0.27 -12.89
CA ASN A 98 -1.48 -0.65 -13.98
C ASN A 98 -2.16 -1.93 -13.48
N ASN A 99 -1.85 -2.33 -12.25
CA ASN A 99 -2.46 -3.51 -11.60
C ASN A 99 -3.73 -3.17 -10.83
N GLY A 100 -4.13 -1.91 -10.81
CA GLY A 100 -5.34 -1.48 -10.10
C GLY A 100 -5.16 -1.36 -8.59
N LEU A 101 -3.93 -1.30 -8.10
CA LEU A 101 -3.66 -1.03 -6.67
C LEU A 101 -3.67 0.47 -6.43
N LEU A 102 -4.50 0.92 -5.51
CA LEU A 102 -4.60 2.34 -5.17
C LEU A 102 -3.43 2.78 -4.30
N LEU A 103 -2.71 3.81 -4.74
CA LEU A 103 -1.63 4.42 -3.98
C LEU A 103 -1.96 5.88 -3.70
N ILE A 104 -1.66 6.33 -2.48
CA ILE A 104 -1.93 7.70 -2.03
C ILE A 104 -0.67 8.23 -1.39
N GLU A 105 -0.24 9.44 -1.79
CA GLU A 105 0.88 10.12 -1.14
C GLU A 105 0.36 11.10 -0.10
N ASN A 106 0.90 11.01 1.10
CA ASN A 106 0.66 11.95 2.19
C ASN A 106 1.81 11.87 3.17
N ASP A 107 2.41 13.00 3.49
CA ASP A 107 3.62 13.07 4.30
C ASP A 107 3.37 13.22 5.80
N LYS A 108 2.12 13.19 6.22
CA LYS A 108 1.76 13.43 7.63
C LYS A 108 1.08 12.26 8.31
N ILE A 109 0.34 11.46 7.54
CA ILE A 109 -0.53 10.43 8.14
C ILE A 109 0.27 9.35 8.87
N GLN A 110 1.45 8.98 8.37
CA GLN A 110 2.28 7.96 9.02
C GLN A 110 2.66 8.36 10.44
N ASP A 111 2.96 9.63 10.65
CA ASP A 111 3.35 10.14 11.96
C ASP A 111 2.16 10.32 12.90
N ALA A 112 0.96 10.44 12.35
CA ALA A 112 -0.26 10.70 13.12
C ALA A 112 -0.94 9.43 13.62
N VAL A 113 -0.93 8.35 12.82
CA VAL A 113 -1.67 7.13 13.13
C VAL A 113 -0.82 6.12 13.89
N LYS A 114 -1.50 5.21 14.57
CA LYS A 114 -0.87 4.06 15.22
C LYS A 114 -1.41 2.79 14.58
N GLU A 115 -0.60 1.76 14.54
CA GLU A 115 -1.01 0.47 13.99
C GLU A 115 -2.25 -0.04 14.74
N GLY A 116 -3.22 -0.49 13.96
CA GLY A 116 -4.49 -0.95 14.49
C GLY A 116 -5.58 0.12 14.52
N ASP A 117 -5.22 1.38 14.32
CA ASP A 117 -6.21 2.46 14.23
C ASP A 117 -7.01 2.35 12.93
N GLU A 118 -8.15 3.00 12.91
CA GLU A 118 -8.98 3.09 11.71
C GLU A 118 -8.90 4.49 11.12
N ILE A 119 -8.79 4.57 9.80
CA ILE A 119 -8.84 5.84 9.08
C ILE A 119 -9.94 5.78 8.02
N GLU A 120 -10.42 6.95 7.61
CA GLU A 120 -11.37 7.08 6.52
C GLU A 120 -10.70 7.82 5.36
N VAL A 121 -10.81 7.26 4.17
CA VAL A 121 -10.26 7.87 2.96
C VAL A 121 -11.40 8.37 2.09
N THR A 122 -11.38 9.66 1.75
CA THR A 122 -12.26 10.24 0.73
C THR A 122 -11.40 10.43 -0.51
N LEU A 123 -11.61 9.56 -1.48
CA LEU A 123 -10.74 9.45 -2.64
C LEU A 123 -10.62 10.77 -3.40
N GLY A 124 -9.37 11.19 -3.64
CA GLY A 124 -9.10 12.44 -4.34
C GLY A 124 -9.23 13.69 -3.50
N GLU A 125 -9.58 13.58 -2.22
CA GLU A 125 -9.78 14.73 -1.35
C GLU A 125 -8.93 14.70 -0.09
N LYS A 126 -9.18 13.71 0.78
CA LYS A 126 -8.58 13.74 2.12
C LYS A 126 -8.58 12.36 2.79
N ILE A 127 -7.77 12.29 3.85
CA ILE A 127 -7.80 11.18 4.80
C ILE A 127 -8.27 11.77 6.13
N THR A 128 -9.26 11.17 6.75
CA THR A 128 -9.78 11.62 8.05
C THR A 128 -9.33 10.64 9.13
N TYR A 129 -8.67 11.16 10.15
CA TYR A 129 -8.24 10.37 11.28
C TYR A 129 -8.46 11.14 12.57
N ASN A 130 -9.20 10.55 13.49
CA ASN A 130 -9.46 11.12 14.83
C ASN A 130 -9.97 12.57 14.76
N GLY A 131 -10.86 12.85 13.80
CA GLY A 131 -11.48 14.16 13.64
C GLY A 131 -10.63 15.19 12.89
N THR A 132 -9.44 14.80 12.43
CA THR A 132 -8.54 15.66 11.68
C THR A 132 -8.49 15.22 10.22
N ASP A 133 -8.56 16.17 9.31
CA ASP A 133 -8.48 15.90 7.88
C ASP A 133 -7.05 16.17 7.37
N TYR A 134 -6.54 15.23 6.57
CA TYR A 134 -5.23 15.35 5.92
C TYR A 134 -5.45 15.37 4.42
N GLU A 135 -4.98 16.42 3.74
CA GLU A 135 -5.14 16.55 2.30
C GLU A 135 -4.41 15.48 1.53
N ILE A 136 -5.06 14.96 0.47
CA ILE A 136 -4.46 14.07 -0.48
C ILE A 136 -4.10 14.90 -1.71
N HIS A 137 -2.87 14.73 -2.23
CA HIS A 137 -2.48 15.35 -3.48
C HIS A 137 -3.36 14.85 -4.61
N SER A 138 -3.76 15.74 -5.51
CA SER A 138 -4.62 15.39 -6.64
C SER A 138 -3.97 14.28 -7.48
N LEU A 139 -4.77 13.23 -7.79
CA LEU A 139 -4.33 12.21 -8.72
C LEU A 139 -4.46 12.77 -10.15
N PRO A 140 -3.52 12.43 -11.06
CA PRO A 140 -3.71 12.77 -12.47
C PRO A 140 -5.01 12.16 -13.02
N ASP A 141 -5.65 12.85 -13.94
CA ASP A 141 -6.94 12.39 -14.50
C ASP A 141 -6.90 10.96 -15.01
N ASN A 142 -5.81 10.58 -15.69
CA ASN A 142 -5.68 9.23 -16.21
C ASN A 142 -5.62 8.18 -15.10
N LEU A 143 -5.10 8.52 -13.93
CA LEU A 143 -5.10 7.61 -12.79
C LEU A 143 -6.51 7.45 -12.21
N MET A 144 -7.27 8.53 -12.17
CA MET A 144 -8.67 8.47 -11.71
C MET A 144 -9.49 7.57 -12.61
N GLU A 145 -9.26 7.59 -13.91
CA GLU A 145 -9.95 6.72 -14.87
C GLU A 145 -9.61 5.25 -14.64
N ILE A 146 -8.36 4.95 -14.33
CA ILE A 146 -7.91 3.57 -14.08
C ILE A 146 -8.51 3.02 -12.78
N ILE A 147 -8.58 3.86 -11.75
CA ILE A 147 -9.05 3.43 -10.44
C ILE A 147 -10.58 3.34 -10.39
N ASN A 148 -11.25 4.24 -11.04
CA ASN A 148 -12.70 4.27 -11.12
C ASN A 148 -13.23 3.37 -12.22
#